data_69a998a58cfaf1eb035f0cc1aad2212f
#
_entry.id   69a998a58cfaf1eb035f0cc1aad2212f
#
_cell.length_a   1.000
_cell.length_b   1.000
_cell.length_c   1.000
_cell.angle_alpha   90.00
_cell.angle_beta   90.00
_cell.angle_gamma   90.00
#
_symmetry.space_group_name_H-M   'P 1'
#
loop_
_entity.id
_entity.type
_entity.pdbx_description
1 polymer ?
#
loop_
_entity_poly.entity_id
_entity_poly.type
_entity_poly.pdbx_seq_one_letter_code
_entity_poly.pdbx_strand_id
1 'polypeptide(L)'
;NHTGMAAVQDSIHDILFPPSAENPKANTAFYDRMKLDDVAAEFKRHFGNAANFTFCLVGSIPETQARQLIERYIASLPGVPGTPKVQIRPMDYASPAREINRELTADIDGDVGEIEISYSNDKPLTEREQAAWEVFRSILENRFFTVLREKEHITYSIAVNASYQEHPAVSETLGIHFTTER
;
A
#
# COMPACT_ATOMS: atom_id res chain seq x y z
N ASN A 1 -19.69 -10.48 -6.73
CA ASN A 1 -19.41 -11.81 -6.18
C ASN A 1 -17.95 -12.14 -6.48
N HIS A 2 -17.09 -11.98 -5.47
CA HIS A 2 -15.74 -12.47 -5.56
C HIS A 2 -15.75 -13.96 -5.25
N THR A 3 -15.25 -14.76 -6.18
CA THR A 3 -15.12 -16.21 -6.03
C THR A 3 -13.66 -16.58 -6.22
N GLY A 4 -13.27 -17.75 -5.76
CA GLY A 4 -11.91 -18.25 -5.90
C GLY A 4 -10.89 -17.43 -5.12
N MET A 5 -9.71 -17.19 -5.71
CA MET A 5 -8.60 -16.48 -5.07
C MET A 5 -8.93 -15.04 -4.65
N ALA A 6 -9.78 -14.32 -5.40
CA ALA A 6 -10.20 -12.98 -5.03
C ALA A 6 -10.94 -12.95 -3.68
N ALA A 7 -11.74 -13.95 -3.38
CA ALA A 7 -12.42 -14.06 -2.07
C ALA A 7 -11.45 -14.36 -0.93
N VAL A 8 -10.38 -15.11 -1.20
CA VAL A 8 -9.30 -15.36 -0.22
C VAL A 8 -8.55 -14.06 0.07
N GLN A 9 -8.13 -13.32 -0.96
CA GLN A 9 -7.43 -12.05 -0.82
C GLN A 9 -8.28 -11.00 -0.08
N ASP A 10 -9.59 -10.92 -0.37
CA ASP A 10 -10.53 -10.08 0.40
C ASP A 10 -10.57 -10.49 1.88
N SER A 11 -10.56 -11.80 2.15
CA SER A 11 -10.59 -12.31 3.52
C SER A 11 -9.30 -12.03 4.27
N ILE A 12 -8.15 -12.16 3.63
CA ILE A 12 -6.83 -11.78 4.18
C ILE A 12 -6.82 -10.29 4.49
N HIS A 13 -7.25 -9.47 3.53
CA HIS A 13 -7.35 -8.03 3.73
C HIS A 13 -8.25 -7.65 4.90
N ASP A 14 -9.44 -8.24 5.01
CA ASP A 14 -10.38 -7.97 6.10
C ASP A 14 -9.83 -8.42 7.48
N ILE A 15 -8.97 -9.44 7.50
CA ILE A 15 -8.29 -9.91 8.73
C ILE A 15 -7.20 -8.92 9.15
N LEU A 16 -6.40 -8.45 8.21
CA LEU A 16 -5.28 -7.54 8.46
C LEU A 16 -5.76 -6.10 8.67
N PHE A 17 -6.77 -5.68 7.93
CA PHE A 17 -7.32 -4.33 7.90
C PHE A 17 -8.83 -4.37 8.04
N PRO A 18 -9.37 -4.55 9.25
CA PRO A 18 -10.80 -4.62 9.46
C PRO A 18 -11.53 -3.40 8.87
N PRO A 19 -12.68 -3.58 8.23
CA PRO A 19 -13.45 -2.48 7.68
C PRO A 19 -13.77 -1.41 8.71
N SER A 20 -13.51 -0.15 8.37
CA SER A 20 -13.77 1.02 9.19
C SER A 20 -14.34 2.16 8.34
N ALA A 21 -14.60 3.32 8.94
CA ALA A 21 -15.01 4.50 8.19
C ALA A 21 -13.92 4.99 7.22
N GLU A 22 -12.65 4.82 7.61
CA GLU A 22 -11.46 5.18 6.83
C GLU A 22 -11.08 4.09 5.81
N ASN A 23 -11.47 2.85 6.10
CA ASN A 23 -11.24 1.68 5.23
C ASN A 23 -12.55 0.94 4.98
N PRO A 24 -13.49 1.51 4.22
CA PRO A 24 -14.77 0.87 3.95
C PRO A 24 -14.59 -0.34 3.04
N LYS A 25 -15.36 -1.40 3.29
CA LYS A 25 -15.39 -2.54 2.38
C LYS A 25 -15.92 -2.13 1.02
N ALA A 26 -15.05 -2.14 0.01
CA ALA A 26 -15.39 -1.83 -1.36
C ALA A 26 -16.15 -3.01 -1.99
N ASN A 27 -17.46 -2.91 -2.05
CA ASN A 27 -18.35 -3.88 -2.70
C ASN A 27 -19.28 -3.18 -3.71
N THR A 28 -20.06 -3.93 -4.45
CA THR A 28 -20.98 -3.39 -5.46
C THR A 28 -21.88 -2.30 -4.87
N ALA A 29 -22.45 -2.52 -3.69
CA ALA A 29 -23.33 -1.54 -3.04
C ALA A 29 -22.58 -0.25 -2.61
N PHE A 30 -21.27 -0.32 -2.36
CA PHE A 30 -20.42 0.85 -2.12
C PHE A 30 -20.26 1.65 -3.43
N TYR A 31 -19.93 1.00 -4.53
CA TYR A 31 -19.75 1.67 -5.83
C TYR A 31 -21.07 2.20 -6.40
N ASP A 32 -22.20 1.48 -6.25
CA ASP A 32 -23.51 1.91 -6.74
C ASP A 32 -24.02 3.19 -6.08
N ARG A 33 -23.50 3.53 -4.91
CA ARG A 33 -23.83 4.78 -4.20
C ARG A 33 -22.99 5.97 -4.65
N MET A 34 -21.89 5.75 -5.38
CA MET A 34 -21.04 6.83 -5.85
C MET A 34 -21.74 7.63 -6.94
N LYS A 35 -21.75 8.94 -6.79
CA LYS A 35 -22.26 9.86 -7.81
C LYS A 35 -21.11 10.67 -8.35
N LEU A 36 -21.09 10.88 -9.65
CA LEU A 36 -20.05 11.66 -10.33
C LEU A 36 -19.92 13.06 -9.75
N ASP A 37 -21.06 13.70 -9.42
CA ASP A 37 -21.06 15.05 -8.86
C ASP A 37 -20.40 15.10 -7.48
N ASP A 38 -20.61 14.09 -6.63
CA ASP A 38 -19.98 13.99 -5.32
C ASP A 38 -18.47 13.80 -5.46
N VAL A 39 -18.03 12.91 -6.37
CA VAL A 39 -16.62 12.69 -6.69
C VAL A 39 -15.97 13.97 -7.22
N ALA A 40 -16.64 14.68 -8.13
CA ALA A 40 -16.14 15.95 -8.68
C ALA A 40 -16.05 17.05 -7.63
N ALA A 41 -17.01 17.10 -6.70
CA ALA A 41 -17.00 18.05 -5.58
C ALA A 41 -15.83 17.75 -4.62
N GLU A 42 -15.61 16.49 -4.28
CA GLU A 42 -14.49 16.08 -3.43
C GLU A 42 -13.14 16.33 -4.11
N PHE A 43 -13.03 16.04 -5.41
CA PHE A 43 -11.83 16.37 -6.17
C PHE A 43 -11.52 17.87 -6.11
N LYS A 44 -12.51 18.72 -6.36
CA LYS A 44 -12.33 20.18 -6.28
C LYS A 44 -11.96 20.64 -4.87
N ARG A 45 -12.56 20.04 -3.84
CA ARG A 45 -12.26 20.37 -2.44
C ARG A 45 -10.80 20.07 -2.08
N HIS A 46 -10.25 18.96 -2.55
CA HIS A 46 -8.89 18.54 -2.24
C HIS A 46 -7.84 19.15 -3.18
N PHE A 47 -8.15 19.27 -4.46
CA PHE A 47 -7.18 19.64 -5.51
C PHE A 47 -7.45 21.02 -6.15
N GLY A 48 -8.52 21.71 -5.77
CA GLY A 48 -8.89 22.99 -6.36
C GLY A 48 -8.09 24.20 -5.89
N ASN A 49 -7.19 24.04 -4.91
CA ASN A 49 -6.37 25.14 -4.39
C ASN A 49 -4.87 24.82 -4.53
N ALA A 50 -4.23 25.38 -5.55
CA ALA A 50 -2.82 25.16 -5.82
C ALA A 50 -1.87 25.71 -4.73
N ALA A 51 -2.34 26.62 -3.86
CA ALA A 51 -1.55 27.11 -2.74
C ALA A 51 -1.24 26.03 -1.68
N ASN A 52 -1.93 24.90 -1.72
CA ASN A 52 -1.69 23.76 -0.83
C ASN A 52 -0.65 22.77 -1.37
N PHE A 53 -0.18 22.95 -2.62
CA PHE A 53 0.73 22.01 -3.28
C PHE A 53 2.16 22.49 -3.24
N THR A 54 3.07 21.53 -3.19
CA THR A 54 4.49 21.71 -3.50
C THR A 54 4.78 21.01 -4.81
N PHE A 55 5.25 21.77 -5.80
CA PHE A 55 5.62 21.23 -7.11
C PHE A 55 7.13 20.96 -7.13
N CYS A 56 7.52 19.71 -7.37
CA CYS A 56 8.91 19.31 -7.53
C CYS A 56 9.16 18.91 -8.98
N LEU A 57 10.03 19.65 -9.67
CA LEU A 57 10.40 19.38 -11.07
C LEU A 57 11.83 18.88 -11.12
N VAL A 58 12.02 17.71 -11.71
CA VAL A 58 13.33 17.09 -11.92
C VAL A 58 13.46 16.73 -13.39
N GLY A 59 14.54 17.17 -14.02
CA GLY A 59 14.78 16.87 -15.44
C GLY A 59 15.91 17.68 -16.04
N SER A 60 16.30 17.34 -17.26
CA SER A 60 17.34 18.04 -18.04
C SER A 60 16.68 19.08 -18.95
N ILE A 61 16.14 20.14 -18.36
CA ILE A 61 15.52 21.25 -19.08
C ILE A 61 16.23 22.56 -18.70
N PRO A 62 16.53 23.48 -19.64
CA PRO A 62 17.10 24.79 -19.33
C PRO A 62 16.21 25.57 -18.35
N GLU A 63 16.80 26.19 -17.34
CA GLU A 63 16.06 26.92 -16.30
C GLU A 63 15.12 27.98 -16.88
N THR A 64 15.57 28.72 -17.91
CA THR A 64 14.74 29.74 -18.57
C THR A 64 13.47 29.16 -19.19
N GLN A 65 13.57 27.98 -19.81
CA GLN A 65 12.42 27.27 -20.38
C GLN A 65 11.54 26.71 -19.27
N ALA A 66 12.13 26.12 -18.22
CA ALA A 66 11.38 25.60 -17.08
C ALA A 66 10.57 26.73 -16.42
N ARG A 67 11.18 27.93 -16.20
CA ARG A 67 10.51 29.09 -15.64
C ARG A 67 9.28 29.50 -16.48
N GLN A 68 9.41 29.61 -17.79
CA GLN A 68 8.31 29.95 -18.68
C GLN A 68 7.14 28.93 -18.60
N LEU A 69 7.46 27.64 -18.51
CA LEU A 69 6.44 26.60 -18.37
C LEU A 69 5.79 26.64 -17.00
N ILE A 70 6.54 26.88 -15.94
CA ILE A 70 6.00 27.04 -14.58
C ILE A 70 5.06 28.24 -14.51
N GLU A 71 5.48 29.41 -15.04
CA GLU A 71 4.64 30.61 -15.06
C GLU A 71 3.34 30.37 -15.83
N ARG A 72 3.43 29.66 -16.96
CA ARG A 72 2.27 29.41 -17.82
C ARG A 72 1.30 28.37 -17.26
N TYR A 73 1.78 27.29 -16.68
CA TYR A 73 0.96 26.13 -16.35
C TYR A 73 0.77 25.90 -14.86
N ILE A 74 1.73 26.33 -14.03
CA ILE A 74 1.64 26.13 -12.58
C ILE A 74 1.21 27.42 -11.87
N ALA A 75 1.85 28.54 -12.16
CA ALA A 75 1.54 29.80 -11.52
C ALA A 75 0.15 30.35 -11.91
N SER A 76 -0.41 29.87 -13.02
CA SER A 76 -1.78 30.20 -13.45
C SER A 76 -2.87 29.37 -12.77
N LEU A 77 -2.51 28.35 -11.99
CA LEU A 77 -3.50 27.54 -11.27
C LEU A 77 -4.17 28.37 -10.16
N PRO A 78 -5.47 28.14 -9.92
CA PRO A 78 -6.19 28.85 -8.87
C PRO A 78 -5.58 28.51 -7.50
N GLY A 79 -5.29 29.56 -6.71
CA GLY A 79 -4.74 29.40 -5.37
C GLY A 79 -5.22 30.50 -4.44
N VAL A 80 -5.61 30.14 -3.23
CA VAL A 80 -5.96 31.07 -2.16
C VAL A 80 -4.90 30.99 -1.08
N PRO A 81 -4.02 31.99 -0.94
CA PRO A 81 -2.99 32.02 0.10
C PRO A 81 -3.61 31.99 1.51
N GLY A 82 -2.91 31.32 2.44
CA GLY A 82 -3.35 31.27 3.84
C GLY A 82 -4.43 30.23 4.14
N THR A 83 -4.76 29.37 3.19
CA THR A 83 -5.62 28.21 3.46
C THR A 83 -4.97 27.29 4.49
N PRO A 84 -5.70 26.79 5.50
CA PRO A 84 -5.14 25.89 6.49
C PRO A 84 -4.51 24.65 5.81
N LYS A 85 -3.29 24.30 6.21
CA LYS A 85 -2.69 23.04 5.78
C LYS A 85 -3.59 21.89 6.19
N VAL A 86 -3.75 20.92 5.30
CA VAL A 86 -4.45 19.68 5.61
C VAL A 86 -3.79 19.06 6.84
N GLN A 87 -4.55 18.84 7.90
CA GLN A 87 -4.07 18.07 9.04
C GLN A 87 -4.12 16.60 8.67
N ILE A 88 -2.95 15.97 8.66
CA ILE A 88 -2.87 14.52 8.55
C ILE A 88 -3.43 13.95 9.85
N ARG A 89 -4.55 13.25 9.76
CA ARG A 89 -5.07 12.49 10.89
C ARG A 89 -4.36 11.14 10.90
N PRO A 90 -3.91 10.66 12.06
CA PRO A 90 -3.47 9.28 12.18
C PRO A 90 -4.62 8.39 11.71
N MET A 91 -4.34 7.52 10.76
CA MET A 91 -5.31 6.51 10.36
C MET A 91 -5.22 5.36 11.36
N ASP A 92 -6.37 4.90 11.84
CA ASP A 92 -6.47 3.83 12.82
C ASP A 92 -6.30 2.44 12.13
N TYR A 93 -5.21 2.32 11.34
CA TYR A 93 -4.77 1.06 10.76
C TYR A 93 -3.84 0.35 11.74
N ALA A 94 -4.36 -0.02 12.88
CA ALA A 94 -3.62 -0.92 13.72
C ALA A 94 -3.72 -2.32 13.11
N SER A 95 -2.62 -2.82 12.56
CA SER A 95 -2.48 -4.25 12.35
C SER A 95 -2.80 -4.98 13.65
N PRO A 96 -3.46 -6.15 13.59
CA PRO A 96 -3.83 -6.86 14.80
C PRO A 96 -2.60 -7.10 15.70
N ALA A 97 -2.62 -6.58 16.93
CA ALA A 97 -1.52 -6.73 17.89
C ALA A 97 -1.42 -8.15 18.48
N ARG A 98 -1.78 -9.18 17.68
CA ARG A 98 -1.80 -10.58 18.10
C ARG A 98 -1.43 -11.50 16.94
N GLU A 99 -0.89 -12.64 17.27
CA GLU A 99 -0.72 -13.72 16.31
C GLU A 99 -2.08 -14.20 15.78
N ILE A 100 -2.18 -14.27 14.45
CA ILE A 100 -3.35 -14.78 13.75
C ILE A 100 -2.87 -15.91 12.84
N ASN A 101 -3.41 -17.10 13.06
CA ASN A 101 -3.24 -18.24 12.17
C ASN A 101 -4.62 -18.62 11.64
N ARG A 102 -4.76 -18.65 10.32
CA ARG A 102 -6.02 -18.97 9.62
C ARG A 102 -5.74 -19.87 8.42
N GLU A 103 -6.59 -20.84 8.25
CA GLU A 103 -6.70 -21.62 7.04
C GLU A 103 -7.97 -21.16 6.30
N LEU A 104 -7.80 -20.81 5.03
CA LEU A 104 -8.87 -20.35 4.16
C LEU A 104 -8.97 -21.32 2.99
N THR A 105 -10.19 -21.61 2.56
CA THR A 105 -10.45 -22.49 1.41
C THR A 105 -11.12 -21.69 0.31
N ALA A 106 -10.63 -21.88 -0.92
CA ALA A 106 -11.21 -21.30 -2.13
C ALA A 106 -11.69 -22.39 -3.07
N ASP A 107 -12.76 -22.09 -3.80
CA ASP A 107 -13.22 -22.92 -4.92
C ASP A 107 -12.44 -22.48 -6.18
N ILE A 108 -11.33 -23.16 -6.44
CA ILE A 108 -10.44 -22.92 -7.58
C ILE A 108 -10.10 -24.23 -8.25
N ASP A 109 -9.82 -24.17 -9.56
CA ASP A 109 -9.33 -25.31 -10.29
C ASP A 109 -7.86 -25.62 -9.91
N GLY A 110 -7.60 -26.87 -9.60
CA GLY A 110 -6.25 -27.34 -9.24
C GLY A 110 -6.02 -27.50 -7.74
N ASP A 111 -4.96 -28.20 -7.41
CA ASP A 111 -4.53 -28.47 -6.02
C ASP A 111 -3.38 -27.51 -5.65
N VAL A 112 -3.70 -26.25 -5.47
CA VAL A 112 -2.75 -25.17 -5.19
C VAL A 112 -2.95 -24.66 -3.77
N GLY A 113 -1.87 -24.60 -3.00
CA GLY A 113 -1.83 -23.88 -1.72
C GLY A 113 -1.17 -22.51 -1.89
N GLU A 114 -1.70 -21.49 -1.24
CA GLU A 114 -1.09 -20.17 -1.12
C GLU A 114 -0.76 -19.90 0.34
N ILE A 115 0.45 -19.46 0.60
CA ILE A 115 0.92 -19.12 1.94
C ILE A 115 1.26 -17.65 1.98
N GLU A 116 0.62 -16.95 2.92
CA GLU A 116 0.89 -15.55 3.23
C GLU A 116 1.32 -15.45 4.70
N ILE A 117 2.51 -14.92 4.94
CA ILE A 117 3.03 -14.65 6.29
C ILE A 117 3.28 -13.15 6.36
N SER A 118 2.62 -12.46 7.29
CA SER A 118 2.78 -11.03 7.48
C SER A 118 3.21 -10.71 8.90
N TYR A 119 4.24 -9.88 9.02
CA TYR A 119 4.68 -9.27 10.27
C TYR A 119 4.47 -7.76 10.18
N SER A 120 4.05 -7.15 11.26
CA SER A 120 3.90 -5.70 11.34
C SER A 120 4.44 -5.13 12.64
N ASN A 121 4.94 -3.89 12.57
CA ASN A 121 5.44 -3.14 13.71
C ASN A 121 5.09 -1.66 13.51
N ASP A 122 4.84 -0.94 14.59
CA ASP A 122 4.47 0.48 14.61
C ASP A 122 5.56 1.38 15.22
N LYS A 123 6.77 0.84 15.41
CA LYS A 123 7.88 1.59 15.99
C LYS A 123 8.67 2.32 14.91
N PRO A 124 9.03 3.60 15.13
CA PRO A 124 9.91 4.32 14.23
C PRO A 124 11.27 3.62 14.10
N LEU A 125 11.75 3.51 12.86
CA LEU A 125 13.08 3.00 12.55
C LEU A 125 14.04 4.13 12.25
N THR A 126 15.25 4.06 12.75
CA THR A 126 16.36 4.90 12.30
C THR A 126 16.79 4.50 10.89
N GLU A 127 17.45 5.40 10.15
CA GLU A 127 17.99 5.12 8.81
C GLU A 127 18.87 3.85 8.79
N ARG A 128 19.63 3.63 9.85
CA ARG A 128 20.48 2.44 9.98
C ARG A 128 19.65 1.16 10.12
N GLU A 129 18.55 1.22 10.87
CA GLU A 129 17.64 0.09 11.04
C GLU A 129 16.88 -0.19 9.74
N GLN A 130 16.47 0.84 9.01
CA GLN A 130 15.85 0.69 7.68
C GLN A 130 16.82 0.00 6.70
N ALA A 131 18.09 0.43 6.67
CA ALA A 131 19.10 -0.22 5.84
C ALA A 131 19.37 -1.69 6.27
N ALA A 132 19.39 -1.96 7.58
CA ALA A 132 19.54 -3.31 8.09
C ALA A 132 18.33 -4.20 7.74
N TRP A 133 17.12 -3.62 7.72
CA TRP A 133 15.90 -4.28 7.34
C TRP A 133 15.90 -4.75 5.88
N GLU A 134 16.40 -3.92 4.97
CA GLU A 134 16.57 -4.29 3.56
C GLU A 134 17.58 -5.44 3.36
N VAL A 135 18.67 -5.42 4.11
CA VAL A 135 19.64 -6.53 4.10
C VAL A 135 19.00 -7.80 4.65
N PHE A 136 18.25 -7.69 5.75
CA PHE A 136 17.54 -8.81 6.35
C PHE A 136 16.51 -9.42 5.38
N ARG A 137 15.71 -8.59 4.70
CA ARG A 137 14.78 -9.02 3.65
C ARG A 137 15.50 -9.84 2.57
N SER A 138 16.63 -9.34 2.06
CA SER A 138 17.42 -10.04 1.04
C SER A 138 17.97 -11.39 1.52
N ILE A 139 18.42 -11.46 2.78
CA ILE A 139 18.88 -12.70 3.39
C ILE A 139 17.73 -13.71 3.51
N LEU A 140 16.55 -13.26 3.96
CA LEU A 140 15.36 -14.11 4.06
C LEU A 140 14.94 -14.65 2.70
N GLU A 141 14.85 -13.79 1.69
CA GLU A 141 14.47 -14.18 0.33
C GLU A 141 15.40 -15.28 -0.21
N ASN A 142 16.72 -15.07 -0.11
CA ASN A 142 17.70 -16.06 -0.53
C ASN A 142 17.59 -17.38 0.26
N ARG A 143 17.35 -17.28 1.57
CA ARG A 143 17.24 -18.47 2.41
C ARG A 143 15.96 -19.26 2.12
N PHE A 144 14.83 -18.59 1.97
CA PHE A 144 13.58 -19.23 1.57
C PHE A 144 13.70 -19.86 0.19
N PHE A 145 14.30 -19.17 -0.77
CA PHE A 145 14.55 -19.70 -2.10
C PHE A 145 15.38 -20.99 -2.04
N THR A 146 16.51 -20.95 -1.34
CA THR A 146 17.40 -22.12 -1.22
C THR A 146 16.72 -23.29 -0.52
N VAL A 147 15.94 -23.03 0.52
CA VAL A 147 15.29 -24.11 1.29
C VAL A 147 14.05 -24.62 0.56
N LEU A 148 13.08 -23.75 0.27
CA LEU A 148 11.76 -24.17 -0.22
C LEU A 148 11.79 -24.58 -1.70
N ARG A 149 12.58 -23.90 -2.52
CA ARG A 149 12.66 -24.21 -3.95
C ARG A 149 13.72 -25.24 -4.26
N GLU A 150 14.96 -25.06 -3.79
CA GLU A 150 16.09 -25.90 -4.23
C GLU A 150 16.20 -27.21 -3.46
N LYS A 151 15.89 -27.23 -2.15
CA LYS A 151 16.03 -28.45 -1.33
C LYS A 151 14.72 -29.21 -1.20
N GLU A 152 13.63 -28.50 -0.87
CA GLU A 152 12.34 -29.14 -0.55
C GLU A 152 11.42 -29.23 -1.77
N HIS A 153 11.69 -28.47 -2.83
CA HIS A 153 10.90 -28.42 -4.07
C HIS A 153 9.41 -28.14 -3.83
N ILE A 154 9.09 -27.33 -2.80
CA ILE A 154 7.72 -27.00 -2.38
C ILE A 154 7.11 -25.94 -3.29
N THR A 155 7.92 -24.99 -3.77
CA THR A 155 7.45 -23.86 -4.55
C THR A 155 8.40 -23.50 -5.68
N TYR A 156 7.86 -22.87 -6.71
CA TYR A 156 8.65 -22.33 -7.81
C TYR A 156 9.11 -20.89 -7.55
N SER A 157 8.28 -20.06 -6.91
CA SER A 157 8.56 -18.65 -6.68
C SER A 157 8.21 -18.23 -5.25
N ILE A 158 9.06 -17.38 -4.69
CA ILE A 158 8.89 -16.84 -3.34
C ILE A 158 9.09 -15.34 -3.44
N ALA A 159 8.20 -14.57 -2.85
CA ALA A 159 8.34 -13.14 -2.71
C ALA A 159 8.51 -12.77 -1.23
N VAL A 160 9.54 -12.00 -0.93
CA VAL A 160 9.75 -11.38 0.38
C VAL A 160 9.73 -9.88 0.20
N ASN A 161 8.70 -9.23 0.72
CA ASN A 161 8.47 -7.80 0.61
C ASN A 161 8.66 -7.14 1.97
N ALA A 162 9.39 -6.04 2.01
CA ALA A 162 9.49 -5.21 3.19
C ALA A 162 9.06 -3.79 2.82
N SER A 163 8.32 -3.15 3.69
CA SER A 163 7.98 -1.73 3.53
C SER A 163 8.06 -1.01 4.86
N TYR A 164 8.41 0.26 4.79
CA TYR A 164 8.43 1.18 5.91
C TYR A 164 7.83 2.51 5.49
N GLN A 165 6.94 3.04 6.31
CA GLN A 165 6.39 4.38 6.13
C GLN A 165 6.30 5.10 7.48
N GLU A 166 6.47 6.43 7.45
CA GLU A 166 6.36 7.28 8.63
C GLU A 166 5.01 8.01 8.67
N HIS A 167 4.41 8.22 7.53
CA HIS A 167 3.19 9.01 7.39
C HIS A 167 2.13 8.25 6.57
N PRO A 168 0.83 8.35 6.91
CA PRO A 168 0.23 9.14 8.00
C PRO A 168 0.46 8.57 9.40
N ALA A 169 0.85 7.29 9.51
CA ALA A 169 1.26 6.62 10.74
C ALA A 169 2.51 5.79 10.47
N VAL A 170 3.31 5.59 11.48
CA VAL A 170 4.46 4.68 11.40
C VAL A 170 3.93 3.27 11.16
N SER A 171 4.44 2.64 10.12
CA SER A 171 4.13 1.24 9.81
C SER A 171 5.34 0.59 9.16
N GLU A 172 5.76 -0.51 9.71
CA GLU A 172 6.76 -1.42 9.16
C GLU A 172 6.08 -2.76 8.90
N THR A 173 6.25 -3.29 7.70
CA THR A 173 5.69 -4.60 7.35
C THR A 173 6.72 -5.46 6.65
N LEU A 174 6.67 -6.77 6.92
CA LEU A 174 7.38 -7.81 6.19
C LEU A 174 6.35 -8.84 5.75
N GLY A 175 6.20 -9.01 4.44
CA GLY A 175 5.34 -10.02 3.85
C GLY A 175 6.18 -11.11 3.17
N ILE A 176 5.83 -12.36 3.39
CA ILE A 176 6.41 -13.53 2.71
C ILE A 176 5.26 -14.26 2.04
N HIS A 177 5.35 -14.39 0.74
CA HIS A 177 4.31 -15.02 -0.07
C HIS A 177 4.91 -16.07 -0.98
N PHE A 178 4.28 -17.24 -1.05
CA PHE A 178 4.59 -18.27 -2.02
C PHE A 178 3.40 -19.19 -2.27
N THR A 179 3.39 -19.81 -3.43
CA THR A 179 2.41 -20.83 -3.80
C THR A 179 3.08 -22.22 -3.79
N THR A 180 2.31 -23.24 -3.47
CA THR A 180 2.76 -24.64 -3.51
C THR A 180 1.75 -25.46 -4.29
N GLU A 181 2.25 -26.41 -5.06
CA GLU A 181 1.45 -27.48 -5.64
C GLU A 181 1.51 -28.67 -4.69
N ARG A 182 0.36 -29.29 -4.43
CA ARG A 182 0.30 -30.52 -3.64
C ARG A 182 0.65 -31.72 -4.47
#